data_ed3ced445666d118df45f5053660c23e
#
_entry.id   ed3ced445666d118df45f5053660c23e
#
_cell.length_a   1.000
_cell.length_b   1.000
_cell.length_c   1.000
_cell.angle_alpha   90.00
_cell.angle_beta   90.00
_cell.angle_gamma   90.00
#
_symmetry.space_group_name_H-M   'P 1'
#
loop_
_entity.id
_entity.type
_entity.pdbx_description
1 polymer ?
#
loop_
_entity_poly.entity_id
_entity_poly.type
_entity_poly.pdbx_seq_one_letter_code
_entity_poly.pdbx_strand_id
1 'polypeptide(L)'
;MNDGWDKLLRAARAVLNEREVSPFVYAGQVGAAVETERGNIYVGACVDGVCGLSTCAERAALYAMLTAGEHRVRRVVAVKEKGVVPPCGACREALMQLMPDAGKIEILLREEPRRVCMLRELLPDWWGGDRFEEQ
;
A
#
# COMPACT_ATOMS: atom_id res chain seq x y z
N MET A 1 9.44 19.81 -6.75
CA MET A 1 8.40 19.65 -7.78
C MET A 1 7.26 18.82 -7.24
N ASN A 2 6.02 19.29 -7.43
CA ASN A 2 4.84 18.59 -6.91
C ASN A 2 4.28 17.67 -8.00
N ASP A 3 4.56 16.39 -7.89
CA ASP A 3 4.12 15.37 -8.83
C ASP A 3 2.97 14.49 -8.27
N GLY A 4 2.36 14.93 -7.17
CA GLY A 4 1.31 14.18 -6.49
C GLY A 4 1.82 13.23 -5.42
N TRP A 5 3.07 12.87 -5.46
CA TRP A 5 3.65 11.95 -4.48
C TRP A 5 3.91 12.62 -3.13
N ASP A 6 4.21 13.92 -3.13
CA ASP A 6 4.52 14.63 -1.87
C ASP A 6 3.34 14.59 -0.90
N LYS A 7 2.13 14.77 -1.42
CA LYS A 7 0.91 14.70 -0.60
C LYS A 7 0.72 13.29 -0.03
N LEU A 8 0.95 12.28 -0.86
CA LEU A 8 0.79 10.89 -0.46
C LEU A 8 1.87 10.50 0.57
N LEU A 9 3.09 10.95 0.36
CA LEU A 9 4.19 10.74 1.32
C LEU A 9 3.88 11.36 2.68
N ARG A 10 3.34 12.59 2.71
CA ARG A 10 2.96 13.23 3.97
C ARG A 10 1.89 12.42 4.70
N ALA A 11 0.90 11.93 3.96
CA ALA A 11 -0.17 11.12 4.55
C ALA A 11 0.37 9.82 5.15
N ALA A 12 1.27 9.14 4.44
CA ALA A 12 1.89 7.90 4.93
C ALA A 12 2.74 8.16 6.17
N ARG A 13 3.55 9.22 6.16
CA ARG A 13 4.40 9.59 7.30
C ARG A 13 3.59 9.98 8.52
N ALA A 14 2.44 10.58 8.33
CA ALA A 14 1.60 11.04 9.44
C ALA A 14 1.09 9.90 10.32
N VAL A 15 1.06 8.67 9.82
CA VAL A 15 0.60 7.51 10.60
C VAL A 15 1.75 6.70 11.21
N LEU A 16 2.99 7.11 11.01
CA LEU A 16 4.11 6.48 11.70
C LEU A 16 4.02 6.77 13.20
N ASN A 17 4.00 5.71 13.98
CA ASN A 17 3.94 5.81 15.44
C ASN A 17 4.38 4.48 16.04
N GLU A 18 5.65 4.18 15.88
CA GLU A 18 6.23 2.90 16.29
C GLU A 18 6.15 2.76 17.81
N ARG A 19 5.48 1.69 18.28
CA ARG A 19 5.30 1.48 19.72
C ARG A 19 4.88 0.06 20.05
N GLU A 20 5.21 -0.36 21.24
CA GLU A 20 4.59 -1.53 21.86
C GLU A 20 3.22 -1.11 22.38
N VAL A 21 2.15 -1.76 21.85
CA VAL A 21 0.78 -1.50 22.31
C VAL A 21 0.44 -2.35 23.52
N SER A 22 0.91 -3.59 23.52
CA SER A 22 0.66 -4.59 24.58
C SER A 22 1.77 -5.65 24.48
N PRO A 23 1.83 -6.60 25.41
CA PRO A 23 2.79 -7.71 25.28
C PRO A 23 2.62 -8.55 24.01
N PHE A 24 1.48 -8.42 23.31
CA PHE A 24 1.18 -9.18 22.11
C PHE A 24 1.26 -8.35 20.83
N VAL A 25 1.17 -7.03 20.93
CA VAL A 25 0.98 -6.18 19.74
C VAL A 25 2.03 -5.08 19.67
N TYR A 26 2.69 -4.99 18.53
CA TYR A 26 3.62 -3.93 18.17
C TYR A 26 3.12 -3.26 16.88
N ALA A 27 3.12 -1.95 16.83
CA ALA A 27 2.47 -1.26 15.70
C ALA A 27 3.19 0.02 15.31
N GLY A 28 2.92 0.49 14.08
CA GLY A 28 3.27 1.83 13.64
C GLY A 28 4.66 2.01 13.06
N GLN A 29 5.41 0.92 12.86
CA GLN A 29 6.76 1.02 12.31
C GLN A 29 6.80 1.29 10.80
N VAL A 30 5.70 0.99 10.08
CA VAL A 30 5.53 1.33 8.67
C VAL A 30 4.18 2.02 8.52
N GLY A 31 4.16 3.11 7.75
CA GLY A 31 2.92 3.80 7.39
C GLY A 31 2.75 3.75 5.89
N ALA A 32 1.51 3.65 5.43
CA ALA A 32 1.22 3.59 4.01
C ALA A 32 0.06 4.52 3.65
N ALA A 33 0.04 4.93 2.40
CA ALA A 33 -1.04 5.71 1.84
C ALA A 33 -1.37 5.18 0.45
N VAL A 34 -2.67 5.10 0.17
CA VAL A 34 -3.21 4.66 -1.10
C VAL A 34 -4.05 5.82 -1.65
N GLU A 35 -3.79 6.19 -2.90
CA GLU A 35 -4.61 7.18 -3.59
C GLU A 35 -5.50 6.45 -4.60
N THR A 36 -6.81 6.74 -4.55
CA THR A 36 -7.77 6.15 -5.48
C THR A 36 -7.85 6.97 -6.76
N GLU A 37 -8.47 6.40 -7.79
CA GLU A 37 -8.69 7.12 -9.04
C GLU A 37 -9.57 8.34 -8.87
N ARG A 38 -10.37 8.40 -7.79
CA ARG A 38 -11.19 9.57 -7.45
C ARG A 38 -10.39 10.65 -6.71
N GLY A 39 -9.12 10.37 -6.38
CA GLY A 39 -8.27 11.31 -5.66
C GLY A 39 -8.38 11.22 -4.14
N ASN A 40 -9.12 10.27 -3.61
CA ASN A 40 -9.21 10.06 -2.17
C ASN A 40 -7.98 9.31 -1.65
N ILE A 41 -7.56 9.65 -0.45
CA ILE A 41 -6.39 9.04 0.18
C ILE A 41 -6.83 8.24 1.41
N TYR A 42 -6.39 6.99 1.49
CA TYR A 42 -6.61 6.13 2.64
C TYR A 42 -5.26 5.74 3.22
N VAL A 43 -5.17 5.69 4.54
CA VAL A 43 -3.91 5.42 5.23
C VAL A 43 -4.03 4.21 6.12
N GLY A 44 -2.89 3.61 6.42
CA GLY A 44 -2.81 2.51 7.36
C GLY A 44 -1.41 2.41 7.94
N ALA A 45 -1.32 1.84 9.12
CA ALA A 45 -0.05 1.53 9.77
C ALA A 45 0.04 0.03 9.97
N CYS A 46 1.26 -0.52 9.96
CA CYS A 46 1.41 -1.95 10.18
C CYS A 46 1.14 -2.30 11.64
N VAL A 47 0.66 -3.51 11.82
CA VAL A 47 0.39 -4.08 13.13
C VAL A 47 0.98 -5.48 13.17
N ASP A 48 1.84 -5.74 14.13
CA ASP A 48 2.39 -7.07 14.38
C ASP A 48 1.71 -7.65 15.60
N GLY A 49 1.07 -8.78 15.42
CA GLY A 49 0.40 -9.50 16.49
C GLY A 49 0.72 -10.98 16.42
N VAL A 50 0.12 -11.76 17.30
CA VAL A 50 0.28 -13.20 17.32
C VAL A 50 -0.90 -13.87 16.62
N CYS A 51 -0.81 -15.20 16.43
CA CYS A 51 -1.87 -16.02 15.83
C CYS A 51 -2.27 -15.57 14.42
N GLY A 52 -1.27 -15.11 13.64
CA GLY A 52 -1.51 -14.72 12.26
C GLY A 52 -2.23 -13.40 12.07
N LEU A 53 -2.30 -12.56 13.11
CA LEU A 53 -3.04 -11.30 13.05
C LEU A 53 -2.23 -10.12 12.51
N SER A 54 -0.96 -10.33 12.14
CA SER A 54 -0.12 -9.26 11.59
C SER A 54 -0.64 -8.78 10.24
N THR A 55 -0.61 -7.46 10.04
CA THR A 55 -1.06 -6.85 8.79
C THR A 55 -0.09 -5.74 8.39
N CYS A 56 0.35 -5.77 7.13
CA CYS A 56 1.21 -4.71 6.59
C CYS A 56 0.44 -3.40 6.46
N ALA A 57 1.16 -2.29 6.51
CA ALA A 57 0.56 -0.95 6.40
C ALA A 57 -0.25 -0.77 5.12
N GLU A 58 0.26 -1.26 3.99
CA GLU A 58 -0.42 -1.14 2.71
C GLU A 58 -1.78 -1.85 2.71
N ARG A 59 -1.84 -3.07 3.28
CA ARG A 59 -3.12 -3.79 3.36
C ARG A 59 -4.08 -3.13 4.34
N ALA A 60 -3.56 -2.55 5.42
CA ALA A 60 -4.41 -1.77 6.34
C ALA A 60 -5.06 -0.59 5.61
N ALA A 61 -4.29 0.12 4.78
CA ALA A 61 -4.82 1.21 3.96
C ALA A 61 -5.82 0.71 2.93
N LEU A 62 -5.53 -0.43 2.27
CA LEU A 62 -6.45 -1.05 1.31
C LEU A 62 -7.77 -1.42 1.94
N TYR A 63 -7.74 -1.99 3.13
CA TYR A 63 -8.96 -2.42 3.82
C TYR A 63 -9.80 -1.21 4.24
N ALA A 64 -9.16 -0.11 4.63
CA ALA A 64 -9.86 1.13 4.90
C ALA A 64 -10.55 1.66 3.64
N MET A 65 -9.87 1.61 2.51
CA MET A 65 -10.41 1.99 1.21
C MET A 65 -11.62 1.13 0.84
N LEU A 66 -11.48 -0.19 0.94
CA LEU A 66 -12.55 -1.13 0.62
C LEU A 66 -13.76 -0.93 1.55
N THR A 67 -13.50 -0.68 2.83
CA THR A 67 -14.56 -0.38 3.81
C THR A 67 -15.35 0.86 3.40
N ALA A 68 -14.68 1.85 2.83
CA ALA A 68 -15.31 3.08 2.35
C ALA A 68 -16.01 2.91 0.99
N GLY A 69 -15.90 1.73 0.36
CA GLY A 69 -16.60 1.43 -0.89
C GLY A 69 -15.82 1.70 -2.17
N GLU A 70 -14.53 2.01 -2.07
CA GLU A 70 -13.68 2.19 -3.25
C GLU A 70 -12.78 0.98 -3.46
N HIS A 71 -12.36 0.75 -4.71
CA HIS A 71 -11.45 -0.34 -5.05
C HIS A 71 -10.48 -0.04 -6.20
N ARG A 72 -10.57 1.14 -6.80
CA ARG A 72 -9.73 1.48 -7.94
C ARG A 72 -8.56 2.35 -7.48
N VAL A 73 -7.40 1.73 -7.36
CA VAL A 73 -6.19 2.35 -6.85
C VAL A 73 -5.39 2.98 -7.98
N ARG A 74 -4.89 4.18 -7.77
CA ARG A 74 -4.02 4.89 -8.69
C ARG A 74 -2.56 4.75 -8.31
N ARG A 75 -2.22 4.98 -7.03
CA ARG A 75 -0.84 4.90 -6.57
C ARG A 75 -0.76 4.56 -5.09
N VAL A 76 0.39 3.98 -4.71
CA VAL A 76 0.63 3.50 -3.35
C VAL A 76 2.05 3.86 -2.92
N VAL A 77 2.22 4.25 -1.66
CA VAL A 77 3.53 4.41 -1.04
C VAL A 77 3.50 3.88 0.39
N ALA A 78 4.60 3.30 0.81
CA ALA A 78 4.82 2.92 2.21
C ALA A 78 6.14 3.50 2.67
N VAL A 79 6.18 3.94 3.92
CA VAL A 79 7.36 4.58 4.52
C VAL A 79 7.65 3.99 5.89
N LYS A 80 8.92 3.99 6.24
CA LYS A 80 9.39 3.78 7.59
C LYS A 80 10.26 4.98 7.98
N GLU A 81 10.78 4.98 9.19
CA GLU A 81 11.57 6.11 9.68
C GLU A 81 12.67 6.53 8.69
N LYS A 82 13.34 5.57 8.07
CA LYS A 82 14.48 5.83 7.19
C LYS A 82 14.10 6.13 5.74
N GLY A 83 12.82 6.06 5.37
CA GLY A 83 12.39 6.36 4.02
C GLY A 83 11.39 5.39 3.44
N VAL A 84 11.26 5.42 2.12
CA VAL A 84 10.30 4.62 1.38
C VAL A 84 10.68 3.14 1.38
N VAL A 85 9.69 2.26 1.54
CA VAL A 85 9.86 0.81 1.42
C VAL A 85 8.98 0.27 0.32
N PRO A 86 9.48 -0.64 -0.54
CA PRO A 86 8.62 -1.33 -1.49
C PRO A 86 7.62 -2.23 -0.77
N PRO A 87 6.45 -2.49 -1.37
CA PRO A 87 5.47 -3.38 -0.75
C PRO A 87 5.96 -4.82 -0.70
N CYS A 88 5.58 -5.54 0.37
CA CYS A 88 5.90 -6.96 0.49
C CYS A 88 5.08 -7.79 -0.53
N GLY A 89 5.42 -9.07 -0.66
CA GLY A 89 4.75 -9.95 -1.62
C GLY A 89 3.26 -10.05 -1.41
N ALA A 90 2.82 -10.16 -0.16
CA ALA A 90 1.39 -10.25 0.16
C ALA A 90 0.64 -8.97 -0.23
N CYS A 91 1.26 -7.81 -0.04
CA CYS A 91 0.64 -6.54 -0.41
C CYS A 91 0.59 -6.37 -1.94
N ARG A 92 1.63 -6.82 -2.66
CA ARG A 92 1.61 -6.83 -4.12
C ARG A 92 0.46 -7.70 -4.65
N GLU A 93 0.30 -8.87 -4.05
CA GLU A 93 -0.78 -9.80 -4.42
C GLU A 93 -2.16 -9.19 -4.12
N ALA A 94 -2.33 -8.58 -2.95
CA ALA A 94 -3.60 -7.94 -2.57
C ALA A 94 -3.97 -6.81 -3.54
N LEU A 95 -3.00 -5.99 -3.93
CA LEU A 95 -3.24 -4.92 -4.89
C LEU A 95 -3.65 -5.46 -6.26
N MET A 96 -2.97 -6.52 -6.72
CA MET A 96 -3.23 -7.09 -8.04
C MET A 96 -4.65 -7.67 -8.15
N GLN A 97 -5.22 -8.12 -7.05
CA GLN A 97 -6.56 -8.74 -7.05
C GLN A 97 -7.71 -7.73 -7.10
N LEU A 98 -7.44 -6.43 -7.03
CA LEU A 98 -8.48 -5.42 -6.88
C LEU A 98 -9.26 -5.11 -8.16
N MET A 99 -8.59 -5.14 -9.30
CA MET A 99 -9.20 -4.69 -10.56
C MET A 99 -8.43 -5.26 -11.75
N PRO A 100 -9.06 -5.37 -12.95
CA PRO A 100 -8.39 -5.98 -14.10
C PRO A 100 -7.12 -5.28 -14.54
N ASP A 101 -7.05 -3.95 -14.37
CA ASP A 101 -5.90 -3.14 -14.75
C ASP A 101 -5.00 -2.78 -13.57
N ALA A 102 -5.03 -3.59 -12.49
CA ALA A 102 -4.21 -3.34 -11.29
C ALA A 102 -2.71 -3.29 -11.58
N GLY A 103 -2.26 -3.96 -12.64
CA GLY A 103 -0.85 -3.90 -13.04
C GLY A 103 -0.35 -2.51 -13.35
N LYS A 104 -1.25 -1.56 -13.62
CA LYS A 104 -0.92 -0.15 -13.91
C LYS A 104 -0.82 0.71 -12.65
N ILE A 105 -1.13 0.17 -11.47
CA ILE A 105 -0.97 0.92 -10.22
C ILE A 105 0.47 1.36 -10.09
N GLU A 106 0.68 2.64 -9.76
CA GLU A 106 2.01 3.20 -9.57
C GLU A 106 2.47 2.99 -8.14
N ILE A 107 3.69 2.49 -8.00
CA ILE A 107 4.33 2.22 -6.71
C ILE A 107 5.57 3.10 -6.60
N LEU A 108 5.68 3.87 -5.51
CA LEU A 108 6.89 4.62 -5.25
C LEU A 108 7.91 3.71 -4.59
N LEU A 109 9.07 3.55 -5.23
CA LEU A 109 10.15 2.70 -4.74
C LEU A 109 11.23 3.49 -4.02
N ARG A 110 11.38 4.77 -4.35
CA ARG A 110 12.41 5.63 -3.76
C ARG A 110 11.94 7.08 -3.87
N GLU A 111 12.18 7.84 -2.81
CA GLU A 111 11.77 9.24 -2.75
C GLU A 111 12.73 10.15 -3.53
N GLU A 112 14.03 9.96 -3.31
CA GLU A 112 15.04 10.87 -3.87
C GLU A 112 16.34 10.12 -4.20
N PRO A 113 16.77 10.05 -5.47
CA PRO A 113 16.00 10.53 -6.61
C PRO A 113 14.72 9.71 -6.80
N ARG A 114 13.70 10.36 -7.32
CA ARG A 114 12.36 9.76 -7.44
C ARG A 114 12.39 8.54 -8.34
N ARG A 115 11.85 7.42 -7.85
CA ARG A 115 11.71 6.21 -8.66
C ARG A 115 10.33 5.60 -8.46
N VAL A 116 9.58 5.53 -9.55
CA VAL A 116 8.23 4.96 -9.60
C VAL A 116 8.23 3.78 -10.55
N CYS A 117 7.50 2.74 -10.22
CA CYS A 117 7.27 1.63 -11.15
C CYS A 117 5.79 1.29 -11.19
N MET A 118 5.39 0.45 -12.12
CA MET A 118 4.05 -0.12 -12.16
C MET A 118 4.05 -1.43 -11.38
N LEU A 119 2.92 -1.74 -10.78
CA LEU A 119 2.76 -2.96 -9.99
C LEU A 119 3.13 -4.22 -10.80
N ARG A 120 2.78 -4.26 -12.10
CA ARG A 120 3.10 -5.41 -12.95
C ARG A 120 4.60 -5.68 -13.06
N GLU A 121 5.44 -4.67 -12.84
CA GLU A 121 6.90 -4.85 -12.86
C GLU A 121 7.39 -5.54 -11.59
N LEU A 122 6.60 -5.46 -10.50
CA LEU A 122 6.93 -6.09 -9.22
C LEU A 122 6.26 -7.46 -9.04
N LEU A 123 5.36 -7.83 -9.95
CA LEU A 123 4.64 -9.10 -9.89
C LEU A 123 4.37 -9.58 -11.32
N PRO A 124 5.44 -9.94 -12.06
CA PRO A 124 5.30 -10.38 -13.45
C PRO A 124 4.61 -11.73 -13.55
N ASP A 125 3.97 -11.98 -14.68
CA ASP A 125 3.31 -13.26 -14.99
C ASP A 125 2.31 -13.66 -13.90
N TRP A 126 1.48 -12.70 -13.49
CA TRP A 126 0.54 -12.94 -12.41
C TRP A 126 -0.49 -14.00 -12.76
N TRP A 127 -0.73 -14.92 -11.81
CA TRP A 127 -1.50 -16.15 -12.00
C TRP A 127 -3.00 -15.92 -12.22
N GLY A 128 -3.55 -14.81 -11.72
CA GLY A 128 -5.01 -14.64 -11.59
C GLY A 128 -5.68 -13.82 -12.69
N GLY A 129 -4.93 -13.41 -13.73
CA GLY A 129 -5.46 -12.52 -14.76
C GLY A 129 -6.68 -13.05 -15.47
N ASP A 130 -6.77 -14.36 -15.68
CA ASP A 130 -7.88 -15.00 -16.39
C ASP A 130 -9.21 -14.91 -15.61
N ARG A 131 -9.17 -14.73 -14.29
CA ARG A 131 -10.40 -14.60 -13.50
C ARG A 131 -11.16 -13.33 -13.84
N PHE A 132 -10.45 -12.27 -14.20
CA PHE A 132 -11.12 -11.04 -14.63
C PHE A 132 -11.79 -11.20 -16.01
N GLU A 133 -11.25 -12.08 -16.84
CA GLU A 133 -11.83 -12.37 -18.14
C GLU A 133 -13.11 -13.18 -18.07
N GLU A 134 -13.34 -13.90 -16.96
CA GLU A 134 -14.49 -14.73 -16.73
C GLU A 134 -15.74 -13.94 -16.29
N GLN A 135 -15.57 -12.65 -16.03
CA GLN A 135 -16.67 -11.77 -15.66
C GLN A 135 -17.32 -11.16 -16.93
#